data_25dbf4ab3c6d0eb7808b7331244015dd
#
_entry.id   25dbf4ab3c6d0eb7808b7331244015dd
#
_cell.length_a   1.000
_cell.length_b   1.000
_cell.length_c   1.000
_cell.angle_alpha   90.00
_cell.angle_beta   90.00
_cell.angle_gamma   90.00
#
_symmetry.space_group_name_H-M   'P 1'
#
loop_
_entity.id
_entity.type
_entity.pdbx_description
1 polymer ?
#
loop_
_entity_poly.entity_id
_entity_poly.type
_entity_poly.pdbx_seq_one_letter_code
_entity_poly.pdbx_strand_id
1 'polypeptide(L)'
;MSPLTKKIHLIGLKHFSKKVILTTCLLAYTPLLFAAPTNTQQPQKATWYRYYDSKGIANISTNVTPNHIRYGYEALDQNMQVIKRNRPYNAEADVRQAPQRAAQARQQASDIKLKKAYTNSRTAAIKKRDALTGIRKQIVFEQEQLKQLQNDRVLFVRQEREHFRKGETVPAKLKTMLDNNQKNMVAKKEYIQSLQTRYRNTEAEYDRIITRLKAME
;
A
#
# COMPACT_ATOMS: atom_id res chain seq x y z
N MET A 1 -5.91 50.51 -26.08
CA MET A 1 -7.02 50.26 -26.99
C MET A 1 -7.77 49.02 -26.48
N SER A 2 -8.91 49.29 -25.99
CA SER A 2 -10.17 48.56 -25.68
C SER A 2 -10.18 47.12 -25.24
N PRO A 3 -10.94 46.85 -24.18
CA PRO A 3 -11.29 45.51 -23.68
C PRO A 3 -12.58 44.99 -24.32
N LEU A 4 -12.74 43.68 -24.37
CA LEU A 4 -14.00 43.02 -24.74
C LEU A 4 -14.53 42.17 -23.62
N THR A 5 -15.46 42.74 -22.89
CA THR A 5 -16.45 42.14 -21.99
C THR A 5 -17.42 41.23 -22.74
N LYS A 6 -17.69 40.03 -22.25
CA LYS A 6 -18.85 39.24 -22.66
C LYS A 6 -19.67 38.79 -21.42
N LYS A 7 -20.72 39.47 -21.29
CA LYS A 7 -22.09 39.34 -20.80
C LYS A 7 -22.50 37.94 -20.33
N ILE A 8 -22.91 37.97 -19.08
CA ILE A 8 -23.72 36.98 -18.36
C ILE A 8 -25.18 37.12 -18.83
N HIS A 9 -25.81 36.00 -19.17
CA HIS A 9 -27.26 35.96 -19.44
C HIS A 9 -27.97 35.28 -18.29
N LEU A 10 -28.74 36.09 -17.57
CA LEU A 10 -29.73 35.71 -16.55
C LEU A 10 -31.07 35.53 -17.27
N ILE A 11 -31.71 34.39 -17.14
CA ILE A 11 -33.15 34.14 -17.46
C ILE A 11 -33.62 33.18 -16.36
N GLY A 12 -34.57 33.41 -15.53
CA GLY A 12 -35.79 34.14 -15.58
C GLY A 12 -36.75 33.37 -14.66
N LEU A 13 -37.08 33.95 -13.51
CA LEU A 13 -38.13 33.46 -12.59
C LEU A 13 -39.49 33.45 -13.29
N LYS A 14 -40.28 32.38 -13.14
CA LYS A 14 -41.73 32.45 -13.27
C LYS A 14 -42.41 31.79 -12.09
N HIS A 15 -43.06 32.65 -11.32
CA HIS A 15 -44.10 32.37 -10.34
C HIS A 15 -45.20 31.50 -10.95
N PHE A 16 -45.70 30.52 -10.20
CA PHE A 16 -47.11 30.12 -10.30
C PHE A 16 -47.68 29.87 -8.91
N SER A 17 -48.48 30.85 -8.49
CA SER A 17 -49.38 30.81 -7.35
C SER A 17 -50.67 30.11 -7.77
N LYS A 18 -51.11 29.12 -7.02
CA LYS A 18 -52.56 28.83 -6.89
C LYS A 18 -52.86 28.25 -5.51
N LYS A 19 -53.56 29.06 -4.73
CA LYS A 19 -54.25 28.70 -3.49
C LYS A 19 -55.37 27.71 -3.84
N VAL A 20 -55.44 26.59 -3.11
CA VAL A 20 -56.70 25.88 -2.90
C VAL A 20 -56.80 25.55 -1.43
N ILE A 21 -57.77 26.19 -0.79
CA ILE A 21 -58.28 25.95 0.56
C ILE A 21 -59.28 24.81 0.46
N LEU A 22 -59.17 23.76 1.23
CA LEU A 22 -60.31 22.93 1.66
C LEU A 22 -59.93 22.16 2.94
N THR A 23 -60.38 22.64 4.05
CA THR A 23 -61.27 22.12 5.08
C THR A 23 -61.04 20.69 5.60
N THR A 24 -60.61 20.64 6.88
CA THR A 24 -61.02 19.75 7.98
C THR A 24 -61.27 18.26 7.74
N CYS A 25 -60.42 17.45 8.39
CA CYS A 25 -60.89 16.33 9.23
C CYS A 25 -59.83 16.02 10.29
N LEU A 26 -60.16 16.41 11.51
CA LEU A 26 -59.43 16.15 12.74
C LEU A 26 -59.74 14.71 13.16
N LEU A 27 -58.91 13.76 12.78
CA LEU A 27 -58.89 12.42 13.34
C LEU A 27 -57.62 12.29 14.17
N ALA A 28 -57.82 12.34 15.49
CA ALA A 28 -56.81 12.08 16.51
C ALA A 28 -56.29 10.63 16.38
N TYR A 29 -55.19 10.46 15.63
CA TYR A 29 -54.40 9.25 15.72
C TYR A 29 -53.46 9.38 16.91
N THR A 30 -53.84 8.81 18.04
CA THR A 30 -52.90 8.54 19.15
C THR A 30 -51.97 7.41 18.71
N PRO A 31 -50.65 7.64 18.55
CA PRO A 31 -49.73 6.54 18.42
C PRO A 31 -49.68 5.83 19.79
N LEU A 32 -50.23 4.63 19.86
CA LEU A 32 -49.86 3.66 20.88
C LEU A 32 -48.36 3.41 20.77
N LEU A 33 -47.57 4.10 21.59
CA LEU A 33 -46.19 3.77 21.89
C LEU A 33 -46.18 2.39 22.53
N PHE A 34 -46.05 1.33 21.71
CA PHE A 34 -45.54 0.06 22.18
C PHE A 34 -44.11 0.29 22.64
N ALA A 35 -43.93 0.60 23.92
CA ALA A 35 -42.64 0.45 24.58
C ALA A 35 -42.27 -1.04 24.53
N ALA A 36 -41.50 -1.41 23.53
CA ALA A 36 -40.83 -2.72 23.56
C ALA A 36 -40.01 -2.76 24.86
N PRO A 37 -40.13 -3.83 25.68
CA PRO A 37 -39.31 -3.94 26.86
C PRO A 37 -37.85 -3.99 26.37
N THR A 38 -37.12 -2.91 26.58
CA THR A 38 -35.65 -2.92 26.50
C THR A 38 -35.20 -3.84 27.63
N ASN A 39 -35.02 -5.11 27.26
CA ASN A 39 -34.44 -6.10 28.14
C ASN A 39 -32.94 -5.74 28.25
N THR A 40 -32.66 -4.72 29.07
CA THR A 40 -31.29 -4.39 29.51
C THR A 40 -30.86 -5.51 30.45
N GLN A 41 -30.56 -6.68 29.88
CA GLN A 41 -29.85 -7.70 30.64
C GLN A 41 -28.50 -7.08 31.04
N GLN A 42 -28.42 -6.62 32.29
CA GLN A 42 -27.13 -6.34 32.90
C GLN A 42 -26.22 -7.54 32.63
N PRO A 43 -24.95 -7.35 32.21
CA PRO A 43 -24.05 -8.45 31.99
C PRO A 43 -23.99 -9.28 33.25
N GLN A 44 -24.46 -10.54 33.17
CA GLN A 44 -24.47 -11.46 34.30
C GLN A 44 -23.05 -11.60 34.81
N LYS A 45 -22.82 -11.17 36.06
CA LYS A 45 -21.48 -11.24 36.68
C LYS A 45 -21.21 -12.69 37.09
N ALA A 46 -20.08 -13.24 36.62
CA ALA A 46 -19.62 -14.56 37.06
C ALA A 46 -19.26 -14.51 38.54
N THR A 47 -19.80 -15.45 39.30
CA THR A 47 -19.53 -15.65 40.75
C THR A 47 -18.61 -16.84 40.97
N TRP A 48 -18.77 -17.88 40.15
CA TRP A 48 -18.01 -19.11 40.24
C TRP A 48 -17.42 -19.49 38.91
N TYR A 49 -16.30 -20.26 38.95
CA TYR A 49 -15.62 -20.81 37.78
C TYR A 49 -15.46 -22.30 37.97
N ARG A 50 -15.94 -23.13 37.04
CA ARG A 50 -15.88 -24.58 37.08
C ARG A 50 -15.02 -25.11 35.94
N TYR A 51 -14.09 -25.99 36.23
CA TYR A 51 -13.37 -26.76 35.22
C TYR A 51 -13.44 -28.27 35.59
N TYR A 52 -13.26 -29.08 34.58
CA TYR A 52 -13.15 -30.54 34.76
C TYR A 52 -11.68 -30.90 34.55
N ASP A 53 -11.11 -31.64 35.51
CA ASP A 53 -9.73 -32.11 35.38
C ASP A 53 -9.62 -33.33 34.43
N SER A 54 -8.39 -33.87 34.27
CA SER A 54 -8.14 -35.02 33.39
C SER A 54 -8.89 -36.31 33.78
N LYS A 55 -9.44 -36.39 34.99
CA LYS A 55 -10.25 -37.49 35.51
C LYS A 55 -11.75 -37.21 35.37
N GLY A 56 -12.14 -36.06 34.83
CA GLY A 56 -13.52 -35.63 34.71
C GLY A 56 -14.13 -35.11 36.01
N ILE A 57 -13.31 -34.82 37.05
CA ILE A 57 -13.79 -34.32 38.34
C ILE A 57 -14.01 -32.82 38.21
N ALA A 58 -15.21 -32.33 38.61
CA ALA A 58 -15.54 -30.92 38.61
C ALA A 58 -14.84 -30.19 39.78
N ASN A 59 -14.08 -29.17 39.44
CA ASN A 59 -13.43 -28.28 40.40
C ASN A 59 -14.05 -26.88 40.28
N ILE A 60 -14.45 -26.28 41.40
CA ILE A 60 -15.10 -24.98 41.45
C ILE A 60 -14.25 -24.01 42.25
N SER A 61 -14.16 -22.77 41.80
CA SER A 61 -13.40 -21.69 42.44
C SER A 61 -14.12 -20.38 42.25
N THR A 62 -13.86 -19.39 43.11
CA THR A 62 -14.28 -18.02 42.94
C THR A 62 -13.37 -17.22 42.00
N ASN A 63 -12.20 -17.78 41.68
CA ASN A 63 -11.20 -17.15 40.80
C ASN A 63 -10.77 -18.10 39.69
N VAL A 64 -10.38 -17.53 38.55
CA VAL A 64 -9.77 -18.28 37.45
C VAL A 64 -8.34 -18.65 37.81
N THR A 65 -8.03 -19.92 37.94
CA THR A 65 -6.68 -20.45 38.22
C THR A 65 -6.01 -20.95 36.93
N PRO A 66 -4.69 -21.19 36.92
CA PRO A 66 -4.00 -21.79 35.77
C PRO A 66 -4.64 -23.11 35.28
N ASN A 67 -5.18 -23.92 36.18
CA ASN A 67 -5.89 -25.15 35.81
C ASN A 67 -7.19 -24.87 35.03
N HIS A 68 -7.95 -23.83 35.38
CA HIS A 68 -9.09 -23.38 34.62
C HIS A 68 -8.69 -23.03 33.17
N ILE A 69 -7.57 -22.30 33.00
CA ILE A 69 -7.07 -21.93 31.67
C ILE A 69 -6.63 -23.17 30.88
N ARG A 70 -5.94 -24.11 31.55
CA ARG A 70 -5.39 -25.32 30.92
C ARG A 70 -6.48 -26.27 30.44
N TYR A 71 -7.50 -26.54 31.27
CA TYR A 71 -8.57 -27.49 30.97
C TYR A 71 -9.79 -26.87 30.31
N GLY A 72 -9.85 -25.55 30.24
CA GLY A 72 -11.05 -24.78 29.89
C GLY A 72 -11.99 -24.70 31.09
N TYR A 73 -12.89 -23.74 31.11
CA TYR A 73 -13.75 -23.50 32.23
C TYR A 73 -15.09 -22.88 31.83
N GLU A 74 -16.04 -23.10 32.71
CA GLU A 74 -17.35 -22.44 32.66
C GLU A 74 -17.43 -21.38 33.74
N ALA A 75 -17.83 -20.17 33.34
CA ALA A 75 -18.18 -19.11 34.26
C ALA A 75 -19.67 -19.28 34.65
N LEU A 76 -19.95 -19.28 35.94
CA LEU A 76 -21.27 -19.53 36.51
C LEU A 76 -21.74 -18.30 37.27
N ASP A 77 -23.06 -18.09 37.28
CA ASP A 77 -23.72 -17.09 38.10
C ASP A 77 -23.86 -17.56 39.57
N GLN A 78 -24.58 -16.79 40.37
CA GLN A 78 -24.88 -17.12 41.79
C GLN A 78 -25.73 -18.39 41.93
N ASN A 79 -26.50 -18.73 40.90
CA ASN A 79 -27.37 -19.92 40.86
C ASN A 79 -26.71 -21.15 40.19
N MET A 80 -25.37 -21.09 40.00
CA MET A 80 -24.57 -22.11 39.32
C MET A 80 -24.96 -22.35 37.85
N GLN A 81 -25.65 -21.40 37.21
CA GLN A 81 -25.97 -21.47 35.79
C GLN A 81 -24.79 -21.01 34.94
N VAL A 82 -24.55 -21.67 33.83
CA VAL A 82 -23.43 -21.36 32.93
C VAL A 82 -23.76 -20.12 32.13
N ILE A 83 -23.00 -19.03 32.36
CA ILE A 83 -23.10 -17.78 31.62
C ILE A 83 -22.10 -17.71 30.49
N LYS A 84 -20.96 -18.41 30.61
CA LYS A 84 -19.90 -18.38 29.57
C LYS A 84 -19.07 -19.68 29.66
N ARG A 85 -18.69 -20.21 28.47
CA ARG A 85 -17.73 -21.32 28.35
C ARG A 85 -16.45 -20.84 27.69
N ASN A 86 -15.33 -21.13 28.31
CA ASN A 86 -14.00 -20.83 27.79
C ASN A 86 -13.30 -22.16 27.46
N ARG A 87 -12.76 -22.22 26.23
CA ARG A 87 -12.07 -23.44 25.75
C ARG A 87 -10.70 -23.60 26.43
N PRO A 88 -10.17 -24.83 26.51
CA PRO A 88 -8.82 -25.09 26.98
C PRO A 88 -7.80 -24.30 26.18
N TYR A 89 -6.82 -23.72 26.86
CA TYR A 89 -5.69 -23.00 26.21
C TYR A 89 -4.45 -23.89 26.23
N ASN A 90 -3.96 -24.21 25.05
CA ASN A 90 -2.72 -24.97 24.88
C ASN A 90 -1.57 -24.00 24.54
N ALA A 91 -0.78 -23.65 25.57
CA ALA A 91 0.33 -22.74 25.41
C ALA A 91 1.41 -23.26 24.43
N GLU A 92 1.68 -24.57 24.45
CA GLU A 92 2.67 -25.18 23.55
C GLU A 92 2.23 -25.12 22.09
N ALA A 93 0.95 -25.39 21.82
CA ALA A 93 0.39 -25.25 20.48
C ALA A 93 0.41 -23.79 20.03
N ASP A 94 0.15 -22.86 20.96
CA ASP A 94 0.19 -21.42 20.69
C ASP A 94 1.59 -20.95 20.31
N VAL A 95 2.61 -21.36 21.06
CA VAL A 95 4.03 -21.07 20.77
C VAL A 95 4.44 -21.65 19.41
N ARG A 96 4.05 -22.89 19.11
CA ARG A 96 4.34 -23.52 17.80
C ARG A 96 3.68 -22.80 16.64
N GLN A 97 2.50 -22.25 16.82
CA GLN A 97 1.77 -21.51 15.77
C GLN A 97 2.15 -20.03 15.70
N ALA A 98 2.82 -19.48 16.72
CA ALA A 98 3.19 -18.08 16.77
C ALA A 98 3.99 -17.59 15.53
N PRO A 99 4.99 -18.34 15.01
CA PRO A 99 5.72 -17.92 13.81
C PRO A 99 4.82 -17.82 12.57
N GLN A 100 3.90 -18.76 12.41
CA GLN A 100 2.95 -18.76 11.27
C GLN A 100 1.98 -17.57 11.36
N ARG A 101 1.42 -17.31 12.55
CA ARG A 101 0.56 -16.12 12.76
C ARG A 101 1.31 -14.82 12.51
N ALA A 102 2.55 -14.74 12.98
CA ALA A 102 3.39 -13.57 12.75
C ALA A 102 3.72 -13.39 11.26
N ALA A 103 3.93 -14.46 10.50
CA ALA A 103 4.12 -14.41 9.06
C ALA A 103 2.85 -13.95 8.34
N GLN A 104 1.70 -14.50 8.70
CA GLN A 104 0.39 -14.10 8.15
C GLN A 104 0.08 -12.62 8.45
N ALA A 105 0.31 -12.17 9.69
CA ALA A 105 0.10 -10.77 10.06
C ALA A 105 1.00 -9.81 9.27
N ARG A 106 2.28 -10.18 9.06
CA ARG A 106 3.22 -9.41 8.20
C ARG A 106 2.75 -9.36 6.76
N GLN A 107 2.28 -10.49 6.23
CA GLN A 107 1.74 -10.56 4.87
C GLN A 107 0.50 -9.67 4.71
N GLN A 108 -0.46 -9.76 5.64
CA GLN A 108 -1.66 -8.92 5.62
C GLN A 108 -1.32 -7.43 5.72
N ALA A 109 -0.37 -7.05 6.60
CA ALA A 109 0.10 -5.67 6.71
C ALA A 109 0.74 -5.17 5.41
N SER A 110 1.51 -6.02 4.72
CA SER A 110 2.08 -5.73 3.39
C SER A 110 0.99 -5.54 2.35
N ASP A 111 -0.01 -6.42 2.31
CA ASP A 111 -1.13 -6.37 1.37
C ASP A 111 -1.95 -5.08 1.53
N ILE A 112 -2.21 -4.66 2.77
CA ILE A 112 -2.89 -3.39 3.05
C ILE A 112 -2.07 -2.21 2.53
N LYS A 113 -0.74 -2.22 2.73
CA LYS A 113 0.16 -1.18 2.20
C LYS A 113 0.12 -1.14 0.67
N LEU A 114 0.15 -2.30 0.00
CA LEU A 114 0.07 -2.38 -1.46
C LEU A 114 -1.25 -1.84 -1.98
N LYS A 115 -2.39 -2.23 -1.40
CA LYS A 115 -3.72 -1.71 -1.78
C LYS A 115 -3.81 -0.20 -1.56
N LYS A 116 -3.25 0.33 -0.48
CA LYS A 116 -3.21 1.77 -0.22
C LYS A 116 -2.34 2.53 -1.24
N ALA A 117 -1.20 1.95 -1.67
CA ALA A 117 -0.27 2.60 -2.60
C ALA A 117 -0.74 2.56 -4.06
N TYR A 118 -1.43 1.50 -4.46
CA TYR A 118 -1.74 1.23 -5.87
C TYR A 118 -3.22 1.07 -6.17
N THR A 119 -4.07 0.92 -5.17
CA THR A 119 -5.51 0.67 -5.28
C THR A 119 -5.82 -0.69 -5.94
N ASN A 120 -5.30 -0.94 -7.15
CA ASN A 120 -5.50 -2.17 -7.93
C ASN A 120 -4.30 -2.48 -8.85
N SER A 121 -4.30 -3.67 -9.46
CA SER A 121 -3.27 -4.15 -10.37
C SER A 121 -3.12 -3.27 -11.62
N ARG A 122 -4.21 -2.70 -12.13
CA ARG A 122 -4.21 -1.82 -13.29
C ARG A 122 -3.46 -0.52 -13.01
N THR A 123 -3.70 0.10 -11.86
CA THR A 123 -2.99 1.32 -11.43
C THR A 123 -1.50 1.06 -11.24
N ALA A 124 -1.13 -0.10 -10.66
CA ALA A 124 0.27 -0.52 -10.56
C ALA A 124 0.92 -0.69 -11.94
N ALA A 125 0.22 -1.27 -12.91
CA ALA A 125 0.72 -1.44 -14.28
C ALA A 125 0.93 -0.09 -15.00
N ILE A 126 0.07 0.90 -14.77
CA ILE A 126 0.27 2.25 -15.30
C ILE A 126 1.53 2.87 -14.70
N LYS A 127 1.68 2.82 -13.36
CA LYS A 127 2.88 3.34 -12.68
C LYS A 127 4.16 2.62 -13.14
N LYS A 128 4.12 1.29 -13.36
CA LYS A 128 5.22 0.53 -13.97
C LYS A 128 5.63 1.15 -15.30
N ARG A 129 4.67 1.28 -16.21
CA ARG A 129 4.93 1.83 -17.55
C ARG A 129 5.58 3.20 -17.49
N ASP A 130 5.05 4.09 -16.64
CA ASP A 130 5.55 5.46 -16.52
C ASP A 130 6.97 5.49 -15.93
N ALA A 131 7.25 4.69 -14.90
CA ALA A 131 8.58 4.54 -14.32
C ALA A 131 9.60 3.99 -15.33
N LEU A 132 9.24 2.92 -16.06
CA LEU A 132 10.12 2.33 -17.08
C LEU A 132 10.35 3.28 -18.27
N THR A 133 9.33 4.05 -18.65
CA THR A 133 9.45 5.07 -19.70
C THR A 133 10.43 6.17 -19.28
N GLY A 134 10.38 6.61 -18.02
CA GLY A 134 11.33 7.57 -17.48
C GLY A 134 12.78 7.08 -17.54
N ILE A 135 13.03 5.85 -17.08
CA ILE A 135 14.38 5.25 -17.11
C ILE A 135 14.85 5.05 -18.57
N ARG A 136 13.96 4.61 -19.47
CA ARG A 136 14.31 4.43 -20.89
C ARG A 136 14.71 5.74 -21.55
N LYS A 137 14.01 6.84 -21.27
CA LYS A 137 14.39 8.17 -21.77
C LYS A 137 15.79 8.59 -21.28
N GLN A 138 16.11 8.31 -20.02
CA GLN A 138 17.46 8.56 -19.49
C GLN A 138 18.52 7.73 -20.22
N ILE A 139 18.28 6.43 -20.44
CA ILE A 139 19.21 5.56 -21.17
C ILE A 139 19.49 6.12 -22.57
N VAL A 140 18.45 6.48 -23.31
CA VAL A 140 18.57 7.03 -24.66
C VAL A 140 19.37 8.34 -24.65
N PHE A 141 19.08 9.24 -23.70
CA PHE A 141 19.85 10.47 -23.55
C PHE A 141 21.33 10.22 -23.28
N GLU A 142 21.65 9.30 -22.35
CA GLU A 142 23.04 8.97 -22.02
C GLU A 142 23.77 8.25 -23.15
N GLN A 143 23.07 7.45 -23.95
CA GLN A 143 23.62 6.83 -25.16
C GLN A 143 24.00 7.87 -26.22
N GLU A 144 23.18 8.90 -26.40
CA GLU A 144 23.50 9.99 -27.33
C GLU A 144 24.71 10.79 -26.85
N GLN A 145 24.81 11.06 -25.53
CA GLN A 145 26.00 11.67 -24.93
C GLN A 145 27.27 10.82 -25.16
N LEU A 146 27.16 9.51 -24.99
CA LEU A 146 28.28 8.60 -25.26
C LEU A 146 28.69 8.63 -26.72
N LYS A 147 27.75 8.66 -27.65
CA LYS A 147 28.01 8.78 -29.09
C LYS A 147 28.72 10.11 -29.42
N GLN A 148 28.33 11.21 -28.77
CA GLN A 148 29.03 12.48 -28.94
C GLN A 148 30.48 12.37 -28.46
N LEU A 149 30.75 11.80 -27.30
CA LEU A 149 32.11 11.56 -26.79
C LEU A 149 32.93 10.68 -27.74
N GLN A 150 32.32 9.67 -28.39
CA GLN A 150 32.97 8.83 -29.39
C GLN A 150 33.35 9.63 -30.64
N ASN A 151 32.46 10.50 -31.10
CA ASN A 151 32.74 11.39 -32.24
C ASN A 151 33.90 12.38 -31.92
N ASP A 152 33.86 12.97 -30.72
CA ASP A 152 34.95 13.87 -30.29
C ASP A 152 36.28 13.12 -30.22
N ARG A 153 36.28 11.87 -29.72
CA ARG A 153 37.51 11.03 -29.71
C ARG A 153 38.07 10.79 -31.10
N VAL A 154 37.22 10.54 -32.09
CA VAL A 154 37.67 10.38 -33.49
C VAL A 154 38.40 11.60 -33.98
N LEU A 155 37.88 12.79 -33.65
CA LEU A 155 38.52 14.07 -34.00
C LEU A 155 39.87 14.25 -33.29
N PHE A 156 39.93 13.99 -31.99
CA PHE A 156 41.16 14.14 -31.21
C PHE A 156 42.25 13.14 -31.67
N VAL A 157 41.90 11.89 -31.94
CA VAL A 157 42.82 10.89 -32.46
C VAL A 157 43.31 11.28 -33.86
N ARG A 158 42.47 11.87 -34.70
CA ARG A 158 42.89 12.38 -36.01
C ARG A 158 43.94 13.52 -35.87
N GLN A 159 43.70 14.46 -34.95
CA GLN A 159 44.63 15.53 -34.66
C GLN A 159 45.98 14.98 -34.11
N GLU A 160 45.94 14.03 -33.21
CA GLU A 160 47.14 13.37 -32.68
C GLU A 160 47.97 12.74 -33.80
N ARG A 161 47.32 11.97 -34.72
CA ARG A 161 47.96 11.37 -35.87
C ARG A 161 48.60 12.37 -36.83
N GLU A 162 47.98 13.55 -37.00
CA GLU A 162 48.57 14.62 -37.82
C GLU A 162 49.87 15.15 -37.24
N HIS A 163 49.97 15.33 -35.91
CA HIS A 163 51.24 15.69 -35.27
C HIS A 163 52.29 14.62 -35.46
N PHE A 164 51.95 13.34 -35.29
CA PHE A 164 52.89 12.24 -35.55
C PHE A 164 53.37 12.20 -37.01
N ARG A 165 52.48 12.43 -37.98
CA ARG A 165 52.81 12.43 -39.40
C ARG A 165 53.78 13.58 -39.77
N LYS A 166 53.68 14.71 -39.09
CA LYS A 166 54.57 15.87 -39.28
C LYS A 166 55.87 15.77 -38.50
N GLY A 167 56.08 14.72 -37.71
CA GLY A 167 57.22 14.60 -36.81
C GLY A 167 57.18 15.56 -35.60
N GLU A 168 56.03 16.15 -35.34
CA GLU A 168 55.82 17.12 -34.25
C GLU A 168 55.45 16.41 -32.94
N THR A 169 55.79 17.01 -31.81
CA THR A 169 55.34 16.58 -30.51
C THR A 169 53.84 16.89 -30.32
N VAL A 170 53.05 15.92 -29.82
CA VAL A 170 51.64 16.11 -29.54
C VAL A 170 51.48 17.15 -28.41
N PRO A 171 50.70 18.20 -28.59
CA PRO A 171 50.49 19.25 -27.57
C PRO A 171 49.91 18.67 -26.27
N ALA A 172 50.39 19.14 -25.13
CA ALA A 172 49.94 18.70 -23.82
C ALA A 172 48.40 18.85 -23.66
N LYS A 173 47.83 19.91 -24.20
CA LYS A 173 46.39 20.12 -24.22
C LYS A 173 45.62 19.02 -24.92
N LEU A 174 46.12 18.53 -26.09
CA LEU A 174 45.46 17.45 -26.83
C LEU A 174 45.55 16.11 -26.07
N LYS A 175 46.70 15.82 -25.43
CA LYS A 175 46.83 14.66 -24.56
C LYS A 175 45.84 14.66 -23.41
N THR A 176 45.67 15.82 -22.74
CA THR A 176 44.67 16.00 -21.67
C THR A 176 43.27 15.83 -22.19
N MET A 177 42.91 16.34 -23.38
CA MET A 177 41.60 16.15 -24.00
C MET A 177 41.30 14.68 -24.30
N LEU A 178 42.29 13.91 -24.83
CA LEU A 178 42.16 12.51 -25.08
C LEU A 178 41.95 11.69 -23.79
N ASP A 179 42.71 11.99 -22.74
CA ASP A 179 42.60 11.31 -21.44
C ASP A 179 41.21 11.60 -20.77
N ASN A 180 40.83 12.87 -20.73
CA ASN A 180 39.51 13.26 -20.17
C ASN A 180 38.35 12.65 -20.97
N ASN A 181 38.45 12.64 -22.31
CA ASN A 181 37.44 12.01 -23.15
C ASN A 181 37.32 10.52 -22.84
N GLN A 182 38.48 9.81 -22.72
CA GLN A 182 38.48 8.40 -22.34
C GLN A 182 37.81 8.15 -20.98
N LYS A 183 38.17 8.93 -19.95
CA LYS A 183 37.58 8.83 -18.61
C LYS A 183 36.06 9.06 -18.66
N ASN A 184 35.65 10.09 -19.40
CA ASN A 184 34.21 10.42 -19.55
C ASN A 184 33.45 9.30 -20.28
N MET A 185 34.04 8.70 -21.32
CA MET A 185 33.44 7.56 -22.03
C MET A 185 33.26 6.34 -21.13
N VAL A 186 34.23 6.02 -20.27
CA VAL A 186 34.16 4.90 -19.32
C VAL A 186 33.05 5.18 -18.32
N ALA A 187 33.08 6.35 -17.66
CA ALA A 187 32.05 6.72 -16.67
C ALA A 187 30.64 6.71 -17.28
N LYS A 188 30.50 7.17 -18.54
CA LYS A 188 29.21 7.19 -19.23
C LYS A 188 28.71 5.77 -19.53
N LYS A 189 29.58 4.84 -19.93
CA LYS A 189 29.21 3.43 -20.14
C LYS A 189 28.75 2.77 -18.85
N GLU A 190 29.48 2.98 -17.75
CA GLU A 190 29.12 2.45 -16.42
C GLU A 190 27.78 2.99 -15.96
N TYR A 191 27.53 4.29 -16.18
CA TYR A 191 26.24 4.90 -15.83
C TYR A 191 25.09 4.33 -16.65
N ILE A 192 25.26 4.14 -17.97
CA ILE A 192 24.26 3.49 -18.82
C ILE A 192 23.96 2.06 -18.32
N GLN A 193 25.00 1.29 -17.95
CA GLN A 193 24.85 -0.05 -17.41
C GLN A 193 24.07 -0.05 -16.08
N SER A 194 24.32 0.93 -15.21
CA SER A 194 23.58 1.10 -13.95
C SER A 194 22.10 1.39 -14.20
N LEU A 195 21.78 2.25 -15.17
CA LEU A 195 20.41 2.55 -15.58
C LEU A 195 19.70 1.33 -16.16
N GLN A 196 20.39 0.50 -16.97
CA GLN A 196 19.85 -0.75 -17.50
C GLN A 196 19.54 -1.76 -16.38
N THR A 197 20.39 -1.83 -15.37
CA THR A 197 20.17 -2.65 -14.19
C THR A 197 18.98 -2.15 -13.39
N ARG A 198 18.90 -0.83 -13.19
CA ARG A 198 17.75 -0.19 -12.54
C ARG A 198 16.45 -0.45 -13.29
N TYR A 199 16.46 -0.41 -14.63
CA TYR A 199 15.30 -0.74 -15.46
C TYR A 199 14.79 -2.14 -15.15
N ARG A 200 15.69 -3.16 -15.22
CA ARG A 200 15.34 -4.57 -14.95
C ARG A 200 14.82 -4.79 -13.52
N ASN A 201 15.46 -4.16 -12.53
CA ASN A 201 15.05 -4.28 -11.14
C ASN A 201 13.67 -3.65 -10.91
N THR A 202 13.45 -2.45 -11.46
CA THR A 202 12.15 -1.76 -11.40
C THR A 202 11.06 -2.61 -12.08
N GLU A 203 11.34 -3.20 -13.23
CA GLU A 203 10.43 -4.08 -13.94
C GLU A 203 10.03 -5.28 -13.07
N ALA A 204 11.01 -6.01 -12.54
CA ALA A 204 10.77 -7.18 -11.70
C ALA A 204 10.02 -6.84 -10.40
N GLU A 205 10.30 -5.69 -9.79
CA GLU A 205 9.60 -5.21 -8.60
C GLU A 205 8.11 -4.97 -8.88
N TYR A 206 7.80 -4.22 -9.94
CA TYR A 206 6.42 -3.97 -10.31
C TYR A 206 5.67 -5.23 -10.73
N ASP A 207 6.33 -6.21 -11.37
CA ASP A 207 5.71 -7.47 -11.74
C ASP A 207 5.28 -8.26 -10.50
N ARG A 208 6.11 -8.29 -9.45
CA ARG A 208 5.74 -8.89 -8.16
C ARG A 208 4.55 -8.18 -7.52
N ILE A 209 4.56 -6.83 -7.53
CA ILE A 209 3.46 -6.00 -7.01
C ILE A 209 2.15 -6.30 -7.77
N ILE A 210 2.19 -6.30 -9.10
CA ILE A 210 1.02 -6.54 -9.95
C ILE A 210 0.47 -7.94 -9.73
N THR A 211 1.36 -8.96 -9.68
CA THR A 211 0.96 -10.35 -9.41
C THR A 211 0.29 -10.47 -8.05
N ARG A 212 0.85 -9.81 -7.01
CA ARG A 212 0.26 -9.84 -5.67
C ARG A 212 -1.09 -9.12 -5.62
N LEU A 213 -1.22 -7.96 -6.26
CA LEU A 213 -2.48 -7.23 -6.32
C LEU A 213 -3.56 -8.05 -7.03
N LYS A 214 -3.25 -8.69 -8.17
CA LYS A 214 -4.18 -9.59 -8.88
C LYS A 214 -4.66 -10.75 -8.00
N ALA A 215 -3.79 -11.30 -7.17
CA ALA A 215 -4.16 -12.38 -6.25
C ALA A 215 -5.08 -11.92 -5.09
N MET A 216 -5.28 -10.60 -4.94
CA MET A 216 -6.11 -10.00 -3.90
C MET A 216 -7.39 -9.35 -4.45
N GLU A 217 -7.54 -9.29 -5.79
CA GLU A 217 -8.74 -8.83 -6.51
C GLU A 217 -9.76 -9.94 -6.66
#